data_8c86e7111eb3667fe6e9fca2b2afab38
#
_entry.id   8c86e7111eb3667fe6e9fca2b2afab38
#
_cell.length_a   1.000
_cell.length_b   1.000
_cell.length_c   1.000
_cell.angle_alpha   90.00
_cell.angle_beta   90.00
_cell.angle_gamma   90.00
#
_symmetry.space_group_name_H-M   'P 1'
#
loop_
_entity.id
_entity.type
_entity.pdbx_description
1 polymer ?
#
loop_
_entity_poly.entity_id
_entity_poly.type
_entity_poly.pdbx_seq_one_letter_code
_entity_poly.pdbx_strand_id
1 'polypeptide(L)' 'MKTFVLLVTFAASTDLIGEARTERIASFDDYQACVLAGRTLYPHQHWECVPENQPHENPGRR' A
#
# COMPACT_ATOMS: atom_id res chain seq x y z
N MET A 1 -13.94 -14.34 1.85
CA MET A 1 -12.77 -14.27 1.50
C MET A 1 -12.14 -12.98 1.72
N LYS A 2 -10.94 -12.87 2.04
CA LYS A 2 -10.29 -11.69 2.26
C LYS A 2 -9.38 -11.34 1.16
N THR A 3 -9.30 -10.13 0.77
CA THR A 3 -8.41 -9.68 -0.26
C THR A 3 -7.51 -8.63 0.35
N PHE A 4 -6.25 -8.68 0.07
CA PHE A 4 -5.32 -7.72 0.58
C PHE A 4 -4.80 -6.86 -0.56
N VAL A 5 -4.68 -5.59 -0.33
CA VAL A 5 -4.23 -4.68 -1.36
C VAL A 5 -2.83 -4.22 -1.04
N LEU A 6 -1.99 -4.21 -2.02
CA LEU A 6 -0.62 -3.73 -1.83
C LEU A 6 -0.59 -2.25 -2.17
N LEU A 7 -0.25 -1.46 -1.19
CA LEU A 7 -0.14 -0.02 -1.39
C LEU A 7 1.33 0.35 -1.29
N VAL A 8 1.79 1.09 -2.24
CA VAL A 8 3.19 1.48 -2.25
C VAL A 8 3.27 3.00 -2.23
N THR A 9 4.13 3.52 -1.40
CA THR A 9 4.29 4.96 -1.29
C THR A 9 5.55 5.36 -2.03
N PHE A 10 5.39 6.24 -3.00
CA PHE A 10 6.51 6.71 -3.75
C PHE A 10 6.84 8.12 -3.29
N ALA A 11 8.04 8.33 -2.89
CA ALA A 11 8.42 9.63 -2.43
C ALA A 11 8.73 10.52 -3.60
N ALA A 12 8.39 11.70 -3.53
CA ALA A 12 8.64 12.61 -4.59
C ALA A 12 10.02 12.95 -4.57
N SER A 13 10.66 12.77 -5.48
CA SER A 13 11.95 12.90 -5.35
C SER A 13 12.44 14.15 -5.38
N THR A 14 12.08 14.99 -5.88
CA THR A 14 12.78 16.01 -5.91
C THR A 14 12.23 17.03 -5.63
N ASP A 15 12.16 17.57 -5.33
CA ASP A 15 11.82 18.62 -5.20
C ASP A 15 11.23 19.37 -4.46
N LEU A 16 10.98 20.27 -4.63
CA LEU A 16 10.46 21.13 -3.90
C LEU A 16 9.30 20.71 -3.29
N ILE A 17 8.45 20.09 -3.77
CA ILE A 17 7.33 19.74 -3.18
C ILE A 17 7.44 18.56 -2.44
N GLY A 18 8.15 17.71 -2.66
CA GLY A 18 8.38 16.59 -1.84
C GLY A 18 7.18 15.88 -1.33
N GLU A 19 6.16 15.72 -1.99
CA GLU A 19 5.09 15.02 -1.49
C GLU A 19 5.09 13.59 -1.81
N ALA A 20 4.78 12.72 -0.97
CA ALA A 20 4.73 11.30 -1.23
C ALA A 20 3.37 10.91 -1.74
N ARG A 21 3.28 9.94 -2.57
CA ARG A 21 2.07 9.51 -3.07
C ARG A 21 1.90 8.07 -2.87
N THR A 22 0.79 7.59 -2.49
CA THR A 22 0.52 6.18 -2.30
C THR A 22 -0.35 5.67 -3.41
N GLU A 23 0.09 4.60 -4.03
CA GLU A 23 -0.69 4.03 -5.10
C GLU A 23 -1.08 2.61 -4.85
N ARG A 24 -2.23 2.19 -5.32
CA ARG A 24 -2.68 0.85 -5.16
C ARG A 24 -2.10 0.05 -6.28
N ILE A 25 -1.26 -0.88 -5.99
CA ILE A 25 -0.57 -1.63 -7.01
C ILE A 25 -1.32 -2.85 -7.45
N ALA A 26 -1.78 -3.64 -6.52
CA ALA A 26 -2.45 -4.88 -6.89
C ALA A 26 -3.18 -5.45 -5.69
N SER A 27 -3.98 -6.44 -5.90
CA SER A 27 -4.67 -7.08 -4.80
C SER A 27 -4.35 -8.54 -4.79
N PHE A 28 -4.32 -9.13 -3.63
CA PHE A 28 -3.96 -10.52 -3.49
C PHE A 28 -4.93 -11.21 -2.53
N ASP A 29 -5.12 -12.48 -2.73
CA ASP A 29 -6.01 -13.21 -1.88
C ASP A 29 -5.35 -13.61 -0.59
N ASP A 30 -4.08 -13.52 -0.47
CA ASP A 30 -3.36 -13.99 0.64
C ASP A 30 -2.45 -12.94 1.17
N TYR A 31 -2.37 -12.76 2.44
CA TYR A 31 -1.51 -11.75 3.01
C TYR A 31 -0.05 -12.03 2.67
N GLN A 32 0.34 -13.28 2.74
CA GLN A 32 1.69 -13.60 2.43
C GLN A 32 2.04 -13.30 1.00
N ALA A 33 1.15 -13.52 0.08
CA ALA A 33 1.41 -13.21 -1.30
C ALA A 33 1.59 -11.72 -1.46
N CYS A 34 0.81 -10.93 -0.73
CA CYS A 34 0.93 -9.49 -0.82
C CYS A 34 2.27 -9.04 -0.27
N VAL A 35 2.67 -9.58 0.85
CA VAL A 35 3.94 -9.20 1.43
C VAL A 35 5.09 -9.61 0.52
N LEU A 36 5.01 -10.78 -0.03
CA LEU A 36 6.07 -11.23 -0.89
C LEU A 36 6.18 -10.33 -2.10
N ALA A 37 5.06 -9.93 -2.65
CA ALA A 37 5.10 -9.06 -3.81
C ALA A 37 5.71 -7.72 -3.43
N GLY A 38 5.35 -7.20 -2.27
CA GLY A 38 5.87 -5.90 -1.87
C GLY A 38 7.38 -5.93 -1.71
N ARG A 39 7.86 -6.94 -0.99
CA ARG A 39 9.27 -6.98 -0.76
C ARG A 39 10.04 -7.38 -2.00
N THR A 40 9.45 -8.02 -2.94
CA THR A 40 10.17 -8.40 -4.14
C THR A 40 10.15 -7.29 -5.17
N LEU A 41 9.03 -6.66 -5.36
CA LEU A 41 8.94 -5.67 -6.39
C LEU A 41 9.32 -4.28 -5.91
N TYR A 42 9.09 -3.99 -4.67
CA TYR A 42 9.37 -2.66 -4.17
C TYR A 42 10.24 -2.68 -2.91
N PRO A 43 11.39 -3.25 -2.99
CA PRO A 43 12.22 -3.38 -1.81
C PRO A 43 12.72 -2.05 -1.27
N HIS A 44 12.78 -1.07 -2.10
CA HIS A 44 13.27 0.21 -1.66
C HIS A 44 12.18 1.23 -1.41
N GLN A 45 10.95 0.84 -1.59
CA GLN A 45 9.88 1.76 -1.38
C GLN A 45 9.16 1.39 -0.11
N HIS A 46 8.35 2.24 0.39
CA HIS A 46 7.57 1.93 1.57
C HIS A 46 6.29 1.29 1.06
N TRP A 47 5.98 0.13 1.49
CA TRP A 47 4.77 -0.54 1.03
C TRP A 47 4.05 -1.17 2.19
N GLU A 48 2.79 -1.42 2.05
CA GLU A 48 2.06 -2.11 3.06
C GLU A 48 0.88 -2.88 2.50
N CYS A 49 0.45 -3.88 3.15
CA CYS A 49 -0.65 -4.70 2.70
C CYS A 49 -1.80 -4.49 3.63
N VAL A 50 -2.92 -4.07 3.12
CA VAL A 50 -4.09 -3.80 3.92
C VAL A 50 -5.27 -4.60 3.43
N PRO A 51 -6.14 -5.01 4.30
CA PRO A 51 -7.30 -5.79 3.88
C PRO A 51 -8.27 -4.91 3.14
N GLU A 52 -8.65 -5.35 2.00
CA GLU A 52 -9.47 -4.56 1.19
C GLU A 52 -10.85 -4.40 1.72
N ASN A 53 -11.39 -5.40 2.30
CA ASN A 53 -12.70 -5.29 2.76
C ASN A 53 -12.80 -4.72 4.12
N GLN A 54 -11.77 -4.22 4.72
CA GLN A 54 -11.86 -3.66 5.97
C GLN A 54 -12.37 -2.26 5.83
N PRO A 55 -13.23 -1.85 6.55
CA PRO A 55 -13.78 -0.57 6.46
C PRO A 55 -12.77 0.44 6.77
N HIS A 56 -12.64 1.37 6.10
CA HIS A 56 -11.69 2.22 6.24
C HIS A 56 -11.97 3.16 7.09
N GLU A 57 -12.05 3.23 7.98
CA GLU A 57 -12.33 4.03 8.88
C GLU A 57 -11.77 5.19 8.91
N ASN A 58 -12.15 6.14 8.87
CA ASN A 58 -11.69 7.27 9.01
C ASN A 58 -11.90 7.74 10.18
N PRO A 59 -11.17 7.69 10.96
CA PRO A 59 -11.23 8.13 12.21
C PRO A 59 -11.82 9.41 12.25
N GLY A 60 -11.63 10.06 11.57
CA GLY A 60 -12.13 11.24 11.73
C GLY A 60 -13.47 11.35 11.51
N ARG A 61 -14.02 10.64 11.09
CA ARG A 61 -15.12 10.76 10.81
C ARG A 61 -15.93 10.36 11.56
N ARG A 62 -16.25 10.26 11.98
CA ARG A 62 -16.97 9.87 12.69
C ARG A 62 -17.43 10.34 13.11
#